data_b4981afce5b52135d5b5be137bf100a5
#
_entry.id   b4981afce5b52135d5b5be137bf100a5
#
_cell.length_a   1.000
_cell.length_b   1.000
_cell.length_c   1.000
_cell.angle_alpha   90.00
_cell.angle_beta   90.00
_cell.angle_gamma   90.00
#
_symmetry.space_group_name_H-M   'P 1'
#
loop_
_entity.id
_entity.type
_entity.pdbx_description
1 polymer ?
#
loop_
_entity_poly.entity_id
_entity_poly.type
_entity_poly.pdbx_seq_one_letter_code
_entity_poly.pdbx_strand_id
1 'polypeptide(L)'
;MKYLYLLLCTLLGFDVMAQTGQPSEFTQIRQELQKKWPDNRTVNLVFHGHSVPSGYANTPNVKTLQAYPHQVLEAVKEIYPYAVVNSITTSIGGENAEQGAKRFKQEVLPHRPDILFIDYALNDRSIGLERALKAWEKMIKEAQKQNIPIILLTPTPDLTEDILDDKSPLEQHSRQIRRLAHDYKTGLIDCYATFKEKRKNGENLNIYMSQSNHPNEKGHRVVTKLILNYFFEEAQWNEYCQKQTMTIMKK
;
A
#
# COMPACT_ATOMS: atom_id res chain seq x y z
N MET A 1 26.88 38.00 -4.28
CA MET A 1 26.74 37.06 -3.14
C MET A 1 25.79 35.97 -3.54
N LYS A 2 26.32 34.80 -3.88
CA LYS A 2 25.53 33.63 -4.29
C LYS A 2 25.20 32.83 -3.02
N TYR A 3 23.93 32.79 -2.63
CA TYR A 3 23.48 31.94 -1.54
C TYR A 3 23.48 30.48 -2.00
N LEU A 4 24.45 29.75 -1.48
CA LEU A 4 24.56 28.32 -1.57
C LEU A 4 23.51 27.70 -0.60
N TYR A 5 22.33 27.36 -1.09
CA TYR A 5 21.40 26.53 -0.34
C TYR A 5 21.92 25.10 -0.37
N LEU A 6 22.72 24.78 0.64
CA LEU A 6 23.03 23.40 1.00
C LEU A 6 21.71 22.77 1.50
N LEU A 7 21.01 22.06 0.62
CA LEU A 7 19.90 21.22 1.01
C LEU A 7 20.52 20.06 1.81
N LEU A 8 20.56 20.25 3.12
CA LEU A 8 20.89 19.22 4.09
C LEU A 8 19.79 18.15 3.94
N CYS A 9 20.08 17.09 3.19
CA CYS A 9 19.39 15.83 3.38
C CYS A 9 19.72 15.37 4.79
N THR A 10 18.98 15.89 5.76
CA THR A 10 18.99 15.33 7.10
C THR A 10 18.59 13.88 6.92
N LEU A 11 19.56 13.01 7.07
CA LEU A 11 19.41 11.65 7.49
C LEU A 11 18.61 11.67 8.81
N LEU A 12 17.31 11.87 8.71
CA LEU A 12 16.42 11.36 9.71
C LEU A 12 16.58 9.84 9.60
N GLY A 13 17.44 9.32 10.47
CA GLY A 13 17.47 7.92 10.78
C GLY A 13 16.06 7.54 11.21
N PHE A 14 15.24 7.17 10.24
CA PHE A 14 14.18 6.24 10.52
C PHE A 14 14.91 4.99 10.98
N ASP A 15 14.88 4.73 12.27
CA ASP A 15 14.97 3.38 12.75
C ASP A 15 13.85 2.64 11.99
N VAL A 16 14.20 2.14 10.82
CA VAL A 16 13.50 1.06 10.17
C VAL A 16 13.55 -0.02 11.24
N MET A 17 12.47 -0.13 12.01
CA MET A 17 12.22 -1.32 12.80
C MET A 17 12.53 -2.45 11.85
N ALA A 18 13.70 -3.05 12.03
CA ALA A 18 14.17 -4.13 11.21
C ALA A 18 13.02 -5.13 11.19
N GLN A 19 12.28 -5.17 10.08
CA GLN A 19 11.31 -6.21 9.85
C GLN A 19 12.12 -7.49 9.82
N THR A 20 12.16 -8.15 10.98
CA THR A 20 12.83 -9.41 11.19
C THR A 20 12.31 -10.39 10.14
N GLY A 21 13.11 -10.59 9.07
CA GLY A 21 12.87 -11.56 8.01
C GLY A 21 11.62 -11.26 7.19
N GLN A 22 11.78 -10.53 6.06
CA GLN A 22 10.72 -10.58 5.04
C GLN A 22 10.51 -12.06 4.66
N PRO A 23 9.26 -12.53 4.56
CA PRO A 23 8.99 -13.91 4.15
C PRO A 23 9.75 -14.25 2.86
N SER A 24 10.29 -15.46 2.75
CA SER A 24 11.08 -15.93 1.61
C SER A 24 10.38 -15.72 0.25
N GLU A 25 9.06 -15.69 0.28
CA GLU A 25 8.16 -15.48 -0.85
C GLU A 25 8.39 -14.14 -1.56
N PHE A 26 8.59 -13.04 -0.82
CA PHE A 26 8.90 -11.72 -1.42
C PHE A 26 10.29 -11.69 -2.04
N THR A 27 11.24 -12.45 -1.50
CA THR A 27 12.57 -12.61 -2.12
C THR A 27 12.46 -13.31 -3.47
N GLN A 28 11.62 -14.33 -3.59
CA GLN A 28 11.37 -15.02 -4.86
C GLN A 28 10.75 -14.09 -5.91
N ILE A 29 9.79 -13.24 -5.51
CA ILE A 29 9.19 -12.25 -6.41
C ILE A 29 10.25 -11.24 -6.89
N ARG A 30 11.12 -10.72 -6.02
CA ARG A 30 12.21 -9.82 -6.44
C ARG A 30 13.15 -10.49 -7.42
N GLN A 31 13.50 -11.76 -7.22
CA GLN A 31 14.30 -12.54 -8.16
C GLN A 31 13.61 -12.70 -9.51
N GLU A 32 12.27 -12.95 -9.51
CA GLU A 32 11.50 -13.06 -10.74
C GLU A 32 11.49 -11.73 -11.53
N LEU A 33 11.35 -10.60 -10.84
CA LEU A 33 11.35 -9.27 -11.46
C LEU A 33 12.69 -8.91 -12.13
N GLN A 34 13.80 -9.54 -11.71
CA GLN A 34 15.14 -9.32 -12.30
C GLN A 34 15.35 -10.10 -13.60
N LYS A 35 14.56 -11.12 -13.88
CA LYS A 35 14.72 -11.94 -15.06
C LYS A 35 14.42 -11.20 -16.34
N LYS A 36 15.10 -11.62 -17.42
CA LYS A 36 14.92 -11.11 -18.78
C LYS A 36 14.32 -12.20 -19.65
N TRP A 37 13.68 -11.79 -20.74
CA TRP A 37 13.23 -12.74 -21.75
C TRP A 37 14.42 -13.58 -22.28
N PRO A 38 14.27 -14.90 -22.47
CA PRO A 38 13.05 -15.70 -22.40
C PRO A 38 12.72 -16.27 -20.99
N ASP A 39 13.52 -16.01 -19.96
CA ASP A 39 13.42 -16.64 -18.64
C ASP A 39 12.41 -15.95 -17.70
N ASN A 40 11.91 -14.76 -18.09
CA ASN A 40 10.92 -14.01 -17.32
C ASN A 40 9.50 -14.52 -17.60
N ARG A 41 8.61 -14.29 -16.61
CA ARG A 41 7.17 -14.49 -16.74
C ARG A 41 6.43 -13.23 -16.30
N THR A 42 5.13 -13.21 -16.53
CA THR A 42 4.27 -12.16 -16.01
C THR A 42 4.13 -12.30 -14.49
N VAL A 43 4.29 -11.17 -13.78
CA VAL A 43 4.03 -11.01 -12.34
C VAL A 43 2.75 -10.21 -12.15
N ASN A 44 1.77 -10.78 -11.42
CA ASN A 44 0.49 -10.15 -11.17
C ASN A 44 0.43 -9.56 -9.75
N LEU A 45 0.42 -8.24 -9.64
CA LEU A 45 0.16 -7.50 -8.42
C LEU A 45 -1.34 -7.21 -8.36
N VAL A 46 -2.07 -7.82 -7.42
CA VAL A 46 -3.53 -7.68 -7.33
C VAL A 46 -3.89 -6.86 -6.10
N PHE A 47 -4.63 -5.78 -6.30
CA PHE A 47 -5.07 -4.84 -5.27
C PHE A 47 -6.57 -4.97 -5.07
N HIS A 48 -6.96 -5.56 -3.93
CA HIS A 48 -8.34 -5.82 -3.57
C HIS A 48 -8.77 -4.91 -2.43
N GLY A 49 -9.83 -4.14 -2.63
CA GLY A 49 -10.20 -3.14 -1.64
C GLY A 49 -11.40 -2.29 -2.04
N HIS A 50 -11.38 -1.06 -1.58
CA HIS A 50 -12.46 -0.10 -1.72
C HIS A 50 -12.09 1.08 -2.66
N SER A 51 -12.61 2.29 -2.39
CA SER A 51 -12.41 3.48 -3.22
C SER A 51 -10.95 3.95 -3.30
N VAL A 52 -10.15 3.79 -2.22
CA VAL A 52 -8.78 4.32 -2.19
C VAL A 52 -7.89 3.63 -3.23
N PRO A 53 -7.72 2.30 -3.28
CA PRO A 53 -6.94 1.67 -4.33
C PRO A 53 -7.52 1.87 -5.74
N SER A 54 -8.84 2.11 -5.88
CA SER A 54 -9.45 2.48 -7.18
C SER A 54 -9.06 3.89 -7.66
N GLY A 55 -8.58 4.76 -6.76
CA GLY A 55 -8.17 6.11 -7.08
C GLY A 55 -9.28 7.17 -6.98
N TYR A 56 -10.31 6.91 -6.19
CA TYR A 56 -11.30 7.96 -5.90
C TYR A 56 -10.61 9.17 -5.25
N ALA A 57 -10.95 10.35 -5.77
CA ALA A 57 -10.47 11.63 -5.30
C ALA A 57 -11.66 12.46 -4.76
N ASN A 58 -11.84 13.70 -5.22
CA ASN A 58 -13.07 14.44 -4.96
C ASN A 58 -14.20 13.79 -5.75
N THR A 59 -15.09 13.10 -5.05
CA THR A 59 -16.24 12.41 -5.67
C THR A 59 -17.03 13.37 -6.56
N PRO A 60 -17.38 13.02 -7.80
CA PRO A 60 -17.29 11.68 -8.40
C PRO A 60 -15.99 11.37 -9.16
N ASN A 61 -14.97 12.18 -9.06
CA ASN A 61 -13.73 12.01 -9.83
C ASN A 61 -12.94 10.79 -9.37
N VAL A 62 -12.48 9.99 -10.33
CA VAL A 62 -11.60 8.84 -10.13
C VAL A 62 -10.30 9.08 -10.89
N LYS A 63 -9.17 9.08 -10.17
CA LYS A 63 -7.83 9.34 -10.71
C LYS A 63 -6.97 8.09 -10.62
N THR A 64 -7.39 7.03 -11.30
CA THR A 64 -6.76 5.72 -11.25
C THR A 64 -5.25 5.77 -11.48
N LEU A 65 -4.78 6.60 -12.42
CA LEU A 65 -3.35 6.74 -12.74
C LEU A 65 -2.55 7.43 -11.63
N GLN A 66 -3.21 8.13 -10.70
CA GLN A 66 -2.58 8.73 -9.52
C GLN A 66 -2.71 7.87 -8.27
N ALA A 67 -3.43 6.75 -8.33
CA ALA A 67 -3.62 5.83 -7.22
C ALA A 67 -2.37 4.98 -6.96
N TYR A 68 -2.17 4.56 -5.74
CA TYR A 68 -0.98 3.81 -5.34
C TYR A 68 -0.75 2.51 -6.12
N PRO A 69 -1.77 1.75 -6.58
CA PRO A 69 -1.53 0.56 -7.41
C PRO A 69 -0.82 0.88 -8.72
N HIS A 70 -1.16 2.02 -9.35
CA HIS A 70 -0.51 2.46 -10.58
C HIS A 70 0.89 3.03 -10.31
N GLN A 71 1.04 3.86 -9.26
CA GLN A 71 2.34 4.38 -8.85
C GLN A 71 3.34 3.28 -8.48
N VAL A 72 2.87 2.18 -7.87
CA VAL A 72 3.70 1.00 -7.60
C VAL A 72 4.16 0.35 -8.90
N LEU A 73 3.27 0.19 -9.88
CA LEU A 73 3.63 -0.35 -11.19
C LEU A 73 4.71 0.51 -11.86
N GLU A 74 4.53 1.83 -11.89
CA GLU A 74 5.52 2.76 -12.46
C GLU A 74 6.90 2.59 -11.80
N ALA A 75 6.95 2.64 -10.46
CA ALA A 75 8.20 2.53 -9.72
C ALA A 75 8.88 1.16 -9.90
N VAL A 76 8.12 0.08 -9.88
CA VAL A 76 8.64 -1.27 -10.13
C VAL A 76 9.22 -1.35 -11.55
N LYS A 77 8.56 -0.76 -12.55
CA LYS A 77 9.05 -0.74 -13.94
C LYS A 77 10.28 0.14 -14.13
N GLU A 78 10.46 1.21 -13.35
CA GLU A 78 11.68 2.01 -13.39
C GLU A 78 12.91 1.20 -12.95
N ILE A 79 12.77 0.37 -11.91
CA ILE A 79 13.88 -0.43 -11.35
C ILE A 79 14.05 -1.77 -12.07
N TYR A 80 12.96 -2.37 -12.51
CA TYR A 80 12.96 -3.66 -13.20
C TYR A 80 12.46 -3.51 -14.66
N PRO A 81 13.22 -2.86 -15.56
CA PRO A 81 12.72 -2.48 -16.90
C PRO A 81 12.37 -3.69 -17.78
N TYR A 82 12.94 -4.85 -17.50
CA TYR A 82 12.70 -6.09 -18.25
C TYR A 82 11.54 -6.94 -17.68
N ALA A 83 11.08 -6.64 -16.48
CA ALA A 83 9.99 -7.38 -15.87
C ALA A 83 8.67 -7.16 -16.62
N VAL A 84 7.87 -8.21 -16.75
CA VAL A 84 6.48 -8.14 -17.23
C VAL A 84 5.58 -8.11 -16.01
N VAL A 85 4.95 -6.97 -15.72
CA VAL A 85 4.17 -6.76 -14.49
C VAL A 85 2.79 -6.24 -14.83
N ASN A 86 1.77 -6.86 -14.25
CA ASN A 86 0.40 -6.36 -14.25
C ASN A 86 0.07 -5.78 -12.87
N SER A 87 -0.54 -4.59 -12.84
CA SER A 87 -1.21 -4.03 -11.68
C SER A 87 -2.71 -4.18 -11.89
N ILE A 88 -3.34 -5.09 -11.16
CA ILE A 88 -4.75 -5.46 -11.33
C ILE A 88 -5.52 -4.96 -10.12
N THR A 89 -6.46 -4.05 -10.33
CA THR A 89 -7.29 -3.48 -9.27
C THR A 89 -8.69 -4.11 -9.33
N THR A 90 -9.03 -4.91 -8.30
CA THR A 90 -10.36 -5.52 -8.12
C THR A 90 -11.19 -4.77 -7.08
N SER A 91 -10.86 -3.51 -6.83
CA SER A 91 -11.47 -2.67 -5.80
C SER A 91 -12.77 -2.04 -6.29
N ILE A 92 -13.73 -1.88 -5.37
CA ILE A 92 -15.04 -1.27 -5.63
C ILE A 92 -15.29 -0.14 -4.62
N GLY A 93 -15.66 1.04 -5.10
CA GLY A 93 -15.96 2.20 -4.25
C GLY A 93 -17.06 1.91 -3.23
N GLY A 94 -16.85 2.31 -1.97
CA GLY A 94 -17.82 2.11 -0.88
C GLY A 94 -17.86 0.72 -0.25
N GLU A 95 -17.16 -0.27 -0.81
CA GLU A 95 -17.14 -1.64 -0.29
C GLU A 95 -16.45 -1.74 1.08
N ASN A 96 -16.99 -2.60 1.94
CA ASN A 96 -16.34 -3.09 3.15
C ASN A 96 -15.81 -4.52 2.96
N ALA A 97 -15.04 -5.02 3.92
CA ALA A 97 -14.41 -6.34 3.83
C ALA A 97 -15.40 -7.49 3.66
N GLU A 98 -16.60 -7.39 4.25
CA GLU A 98 -17.62 -8.45 4.12
C GLU A 98 -18.13 -8.58 2.67
N GLN A 99 -18.32 -7.46 1.99
CA GLN A 99 -18.69 -7.43 0.57
C GLN A 99 -17.55 -7.96 -0.30
N GLY A 100 -16.32 -7.49 -0.06
CA GLY A 100 -15.14 -7.99 -0.77
C GLY A 100 -14.93 -9.49 -0.59
N ALA A 101 -15.11 -10.02 0.62
CA ALA A 101 -14.98 -11.45 0.91
C ALA A 101 -16.05 -12.32 0.21
N LYS A 102 -17.21 -11.76 -0.15
CA LYS A 102 -18.24 -12.50 -0.90
C LYS A 102 -17.81 -12.81 -2.33
N ARG A 103 -17.15 -11.85 -3.00
CA ARG A 103 -16.74 -11.99 -4.41
C ARG A 103 -15.30 -12.46 -4.59
N PHE A 104 -14.55 -12.63 -3.49
CA PHE A 104 -13.11 -12.90 -3.49
C PHE A 104 -12.69 -14.08 -4.39
N LYS A 105 -13.37 -15.21 -4.26
CA LYS A 105 -13.04 -16.41 -5.04
C LYS A 105 -13.29 -16.27 -6.55
N GLN A 106 -14.35 -15.56 -6.93
CA GLN A 106 -14.77 -15.43 -8.31
C GLN A 106 -14.07 -14.29 -9.05
N GLU A 107 -13.70 -13.22 -8.33
CA GLU A 107 -13.23 -12.00 -8.95
C GLU A 107 -11.77 -11.62 -8.60
N VAL A 108 -11.16 -12.27 -7.60
CA VAL A 108 -9.78 -11.98 -7.18
C VAL A 108 -8.85 -13.13 -7.52
N LEU A 109 -9.15 -14.34 -7.05
CA LEU A 109 -8.28 -15.50 -7.24
C LEU A 109 -8.03 -15.88 -8.70
N PRO A 110 -8.99 -15.71 -9.66
CA PRO A 110 -8.73 -16.00 -11.07
C PRO A 110 -7.62 -15.15 -11.70
N HIS A 111 -7.27 -14.02 -11.13
CA HIS A 111 -6.13 -13.21 -11.58
C HIS A 111 -4.77 -13.82 -11.23
N ARG A 112 -4.72 -14.93 -10.50
CA ARG A 112 -3.50 -15.64 -10.10
C ARG A 112 -2.47 -14.68 -9.50
N PRO A 113 -2.77 -14.05 -8.34
CA PRO A 113 -1.89 -13.08 -7.73
C PRO A 113 -0.52 -13.67 -7.40
N ASP A 114 0.56 -13.02 -7.80
CA ASP A 114 1.89 -13.25 -7.25
C ASP A 114 2.07 -12.52 -5.92
N ILE A 115 1.38 -11.38 -5.77
CA ILE A 115 1.18 -10.70 -4.49
C ILE A 115 -0.25 -10.16 -4.47
N LEU A 116 -0.94 -10.41 -3.35
CA LEU A 116 -2.27 -9.89 -3.08
C LEU A 116 -2.21 -8.82 -1.99
N PHE A 117 -2.67 -7.61 -2.31
CA PHE A 117 -2.86 -6.52 -1.37
C PHE A 117 -4.34 -6.43 -0.97
N ILE A 118 -4.63 -6.34 0.33
CA ILE A 118 -6.01 -6.22 0.85
C ILE A 118 -6.14 -4.92 1.64
N ASP A 119 -7.10 -4.04 1.25
CA ASP A 119 -7.32 -2.70 1.79
C ASP A 119 -8.82 -2.40 1.92
N TYR A 120 -9.40 -2.63 3.13
CA TYR A 120 -10.84 -2.45 3.41
C TYR A 120 -11.17 -1.61 4.63
N ALA A 121 -10.23 -1.45 5.57
CA ALA A 121 -10.51 -0.96 6.92
C ALA A 121 -11.27 0.37 7.00
N LEU A 122 -11.11 1.25 6.01
CA LEU A 122 -11.78 2.55 6.01
C LEU A 122 -13.31 2.41 6.09
N ASN A 123 -13.88 1.47 5.34
CA ASN A 123 -15.33 1.24 5.27
C ASN A 123 -15.81 0.19 6.29
N ASP A 124 -14.90 -0.56 6.90
CA ASP A 124 -15.24 -1.59 7.89
C ASP A 124 -15.83 -1.03 9.18
N ARG A 125 -15.65 0.29 9.42
CA ARG A 125 -16.35 1.01 10.49
C ARG A 125 -17.87 0.81 10.45
N SER A 126 -18.42 0.66 9.24
CA SER A 126 -19.86 0.46 9.04
C SER A 126 -20.38 -0.90 9.48
N ILE A 127 -19.51 -1.91 9.56
CA ILE A 127 -19.88 -3.28 9.94
C ILE A 127 -19.33 -3.69 11.31
N GLY A 128 -18.40 -2.91 11.87
CA GLY A 128 -17.78 -3.15 13.17
C GLY A 128 -16.72 -4.25 13.14
N LEU A 129 -15.94 -4.29 14.23
CA LEU A 129 -14.72 -5.10 14.33
C LEU A 129 -14.96 -6.61 14.15
N GLU A 130 -16.03 -7.15 14.73
CA GLU A 130 -16.27 -8.59 14.68
C GLU A 130 -16.57 -9.10 13.26
N ARG A 131 -17.45 -8.39 12.54
CA ARG A 131 -17.80 -8.76 11.16
C ARG A 131 -16.63 -8.53 10.22
N ALA A 132 -15.90 -7.42 10.41
CA ALA A 132 -14.67 -7.15 9.68
C ALA A 132 -13.65 -8.27 9.87
N LEU A 133 -13.37 -8.67 11.13
CA LEU A 133 -12.44 -9.75 11.45
C LEU A 133 -12.76 -11.03 10.66
N LYS A 134 -14.00 -11.50 10.73
CA LYS A 134 -14.44 -12.71 10.02
C LYS A 134 -14.23 -12.62 8.50
N ALA A 135 -14.47 -11.43 7.93
CA ALA A 135 -14.31 -11.19 6.51
C ALA A 135 -12.83 -11.19 6.08
N TRP A 136 -11.98 -10.50 6.83
CA TRP A 136 -10.53 -10.48 6.59
C TRP A 136 -9.93 -11.87 6.70
N GLU A 137 -10.25 -12.60 7.78
CA GLU A 137 -9.79 -14.00 7.96
C GLU A 137 -10.21 -14.91 6.83
N LYS A 138 -11.43 -14.75 6.32
CA LYS A 138 -11.92 -15.54 5.18
C LYS A 138 -11.06 -15.30 3.94
N MET A 139 -10.77 -14.05 3.59
CA MET A 139 -9.95 -13.71 2.43
C MET A 139 -8.51 -14.23 2.60
N ILE A 140 -7.92 -14.02 3.77
CA ILE A 140 -6.56 -14.49 4.10
C ILE A 140 -6.48 -16.02 3.95
N LYS A 141 -7.39 -16.75 4.60
CA LYS A 141 -7.40 -18.23 4.55
C LYS A 141 -7.58 -18.76 3.13
N GLU A 142 -8.43 -18.12 2.30
CA GLU A 142 -8.62 -18.55 0.92
C GLU A 142 -7.39 -18.30 0.04
N ALA A 143 -6.69 -17.18 0.24
CA ALA A 143 -5.44 -16.91 -0.47
C ALA A 143 -4.30 -17.84 -0.01
N GLN A 144 -4.17 -18.10 1.29
CA GLN A 144 -3.16 -19.01 1.85
C GLN A 144 -3.32 -20.45 1.35
N LYS A 145 -4.56 -20.92 1.09
CA LYS A 145 -4.79 -22.25 0.46
C LYS A 145 -4.15 -22.40 -0.92
N GLN A 146 -3.89 -21.28 -1.59
CA GLN A 146 -3.24 -21.25 -2.91
C GLN A 146 -1.78 -20.79 -2.82
N ASN A 147 -1.22 -20.69 -1.62
CA ASN A 147 0.13 -20.20 -1.36
C ASN A 147 0.37 -18.79 -1.93
N ILE A 148 -0.65 -17.93 -1.96
CA ILE A 148 -0.53 -16.57 -2.46
C ILE A 148 0.07 -15.70 -1.35
N PRO A 149 1.20 -15.00 -1.59
CA PRO A 149 1.75 -13.99 -0.69
C PRO A 149 0.75 -12.84 -0.48
N ILE A 150 0.49 -12.50 0.78
CA ILE A 150 -0.52 -11.50 1.14
C ILE A 150 0.15 -10.33 1.86
N ILE A 151 -0.26 -9.13 1.52
CA ILE A 151 0.07 -7.90 2.24
C ILE A 151 -1.24 -7.21 2.67
N LEU A 152 -1.40 -7.01 3.97
CA LEU A 152 -2.53 -6.30 4.53
C LEU A 152 -2.19 -4.81 4.65
N LEU A 153 -3.15 -3.94 4.36
CA LEU A 153 -3.00 -2.49 4.52
C LEU A 153 -3.87 -2.00 5.68
N THR A 154 -3.30 -1.23 6.60
CA THR A 154 -4.09 -0.39 7.49
C THR A 154 -4.60 0.83 6.72
N PRO A 155 -5.72 1.48 7.14
CA PRO A 155 -6.34 2.52 6.33
C PRO A 155 -5.47 3.78 6.21
N THR A 156 -5.70 4.54 5.15
CA THR A 156 -5.31 5.95 5.09
C THR A 156 -6.20 6.79 6.03
N PRO A 157 -5.84 8.04 6.38
CA PRO A 157 -6.63 8.86 7.29
C PRO A 157 -8.07 9.11 6.80
N ASP A 158 -8.97 9.33 7.74
CA ASP A 158 -10.19 10.09 7.53
C ASP A 158 -10.12 11.37 8.38
N LEU A 159 -10.15 12.54 7.76
CA LEU A 159 -10.02 13.83 8.43
C LEU A 159 -11.22 14.17 9.33
N THR A 160 -12.27 13.36 9.32
CA THR A 160 -13.41 13.46 10.24
C THR A 160 -13.13 12.82 11.59
N GLU A 161 -12.03 12.07 11.72
CA GLU A 161 -11.55 11.47 12.97
C GLU A 161 -10.24 12.12 13.41
N ASP A 162 -10.02 12.24 14.72
CA ASP A 162 -8.69 12.57 15.23
C ASP A 162 -7.78 11.34 15.18
N ILE A 163 -6.82 11.36 14.27
CA ILE A 163 -5.85 10.27 14.12
C ILE A 163 -4.98 10.06 15.36
N LEU A 164 -4.89 11.04 16.24
CA LEU A 164 -4.13 10.94 17.50
C LEU A 164 -4.94 10.29 18.62
N ASP A 165 -6.26 10.17 18.47
CA ASP A 165 -7.10 9.46 19.42
C ASP A 165 -6.94 7.94 19.28
N ASP A 166 -6.33 7.31 20.29
CA ASP A 166 -6.13 5.86 20.35
C ASP A 166 -7.44 5.05 20.46
N LYS A 167 -8.57 5.72 20.65
CA LYS A 167 -9.91 5.12 20.70
C LYS A 167 -10.70 5.32 19.42
N SER A 168 -10.15 6.04 18.44
CA SER A 168 -10.85 6.27 17.17
C SER A 168 -11.18 4.94 16.47
N PRO A 169 -12.30 4.86 15.75
CA PRO A 169 -12.68 3.65 15.01
C PRO A 169 -11.60 3.15 14.05
N LEU A 170 -10.93 4.05 13.33
CA LEU A 170 -9.85 3.65 12.41
C LEU A 170 -8.62 3.11 13.14
N GLU A 171 -8.26 3.64 14.32
CA GLU A 171 -7.18 3.05 15.13
C GLU A 171 -7.54 1.64 15.59
N GLN A 172 -8.79 1.40 16.00
CA GLN A 172 -9.24 0.08 16.43
C GLN A 172 -9.17 -0.94 15.28
N HIS A 173 -9.64 -0.56 14.07
CA HIS A 173 -9.49 -1.39 12.86
C HIS A 173 -8.03 -1.59 12.48
N SER A 174 -7.20 -0.55 12.59
CA SER A 174 -5.75 -0.67 12.34
C SER A 174 -5.07 -1.66 13.28
N ARG A 175 -5.41 -1.65 14.57
CA ARG A 175 -4.92 -2.64 15.55
C ARG A 175 -5.34 -4.06 15.19
N GLN A 176 -6.58 -4.22 14.73
CA GLN A 176 -7.07 -5.52 14.27
C GLN A 176 -6.27 -6.05 13.08
N ILE A 177 -5.98 -5.19 12.09
CA ILE A 177 -5.20 -5.58 10.90
C ILE A 177 -3.75 -5.91 11.28
N ARG A 178 -3.11 -5.13 12.17
CA ARG A 178 -1.77 -5.45 12.69
C ARG A 178 -1.74 -6.83 13.35
N ARG A 179 -2.77 -7.15 14.15
CA ARG A 179 -2.91 -8.48 14.77
C ARG A 179 -3.09 -9.57 13.72
N LEU A 180 -3.97 -9.37 12.73
CA LEU A 180 -4.16 -10.31 11.64
C LEU A 180 -2.85 -10.58 10.88
N ALA A 181 -2.10 -9.52 10.56
CA ALA A 181 -0.82 -9.67 9.88
C ALA A 181 0.17 -10.52 10.69
N HIS A 182 0.25 -10.29 11.99
CA HIS A 182 1.08 -11.07 12.91
C HIS A 182 0.62 -12.54 12.99
N ASP A 183 -0.66 -12.77 13.24
CA ASP A 183 -1.21 -14.10 13.53
C ASP A 183 -1.20 -15.01 12.28
N TYR A 184 -1.46 -14.43 11.10
CA TYR A 184 -1.44 -15.14 9.82
C TYR A 184 -0.10 -15.06 9.09
N LYS A 185 0.92 -14.40 9.66
CA LYS A 185 2.28 -14.23 9.09
C LYS A 185 2.24 -13.62 7.68
N THR A 186 1.38 -12.64 7.45
CA THR A 186 1.31 -11.89 6.20
C THR A 186 2.21 -10.66 6.23
N GLY A 187 2.45 -10.04 5.08
CA GLY A 187 3.01 -8.70 5.02
C GLY A 187 2.04 -7.65 5.58
N LEU A 188 2.58 -6.51 6.01
CA LEU A 188 1.82 -5.37 6.53
C LEU A 188 2.35 -4.06 5.96
N ILE A 189 1.43 -3.24 5.44
CA ILE A 189 1.67 -1.83 5.12
C ILE A 189 0.90 -0.99 6.14
N ASP A 190 1.61 -0.43 7.11
CA ASP A 190 0.97 0.36 8.17
C ASP A 190 0.83 1.84 7.78
N CYS A 191 -0.12 2.10 6.88
CA CYS A 191 -0.44 3.45 6.42
C CYS A 191 -0.88 4.32 7.59
N TYR A 192 -1.79 3.81 8.43
CA TYR A 192 -2.35 4.58 9.55
C TYR A 192 -1.28 5.06 10.52
N ALA A 193 -0.36 4.18 10.92
CA ALA A 193 0.76 4.56 11.79
C ALA A 193 1.65 5.62 11.13
N THR A 194 1.92 5.50 9.84
CA THR A 194 2.73 6.47 9.09
C THR A 194 2.09 7.86 9.07
N PHE A 195 0.78 7.95 8.79
CA PHE A 195 0.08 9.24 8.82
C PHE A 195 -0.09 9.79 10.23
N LYS A 196 -0.28 8.91 11.24
CA LYS A 196 -0.32 9.28 12.65
C LYS A 196 1.00 9.92 13.09
N GLU A 197 2.13 9.35 12.69
CA GLU A 197 3.45 9.90 12.98
C GLU A 197 3.67 11.26 12.29
N LYS A 198 3.27 11.41 11.02
CA LYS A 198 3.28 12.70 10.34
C LYS A 198 2.49 13.77 11.12
N ARG A 199 1.30 13.41 11.62
CA ARG A 199 0.47 14.31 12.42
C ARG A 199 1.13 14.68 13.76
N LYS A 200 1.76 13.71 14.45
CA LYS A 200 2.54 13.97 15.68
C LYS A 200 3.69 14.93 15.43
N ASN A 201 4.34 14.84 14.27
CA ASN A 201 5.42 15.73 13.86
C ASN A 201 4.93 17.10 13.37
N GLY A 202 3.65 17.42 13.53
CA GLY A 202 3.07 18.73 13.22
C GLY A 202 2.63 18.89 11.75
N GLU A 203 2.72 17.84 10.92
CA GLU A 203 2.27 17.94 9.54
C GLU A 203 0.74 18.10 9.46
N ASN A 204 0.29 18.97 8.55
CA ASN A 204 -1.12 19.10 8.24
C ASN A 204 -1.55 18.02 7.24
N LEU A 205 -2.34 17.04 7.70
CA LEU A 205 -2.75 15.92 6.85
C LEU A 205 -3.64 16.32 5.65
N ASN A 206 -4.24 17.51 5.66
CA ASN A 206 -5.00 17.99 4.50
C ASN A 206 -4.15 18.04 3.21
N ILE A 207 -2.84 18.23 3.30
CA ILE A 207 -1.96 18.26 2.11
C ILE A 207 -1.86 16.91 1.39
N TYR A 208 -2.28 15.83 2.04
CA TYR A 208 -2.28 14.46 1.52
C TYR A 208 -3.65 13.98 1.06
N MET A 209 -4.69 14.77 1.27
CA MET A 209 -6.07 14.37 1.02
C MET A 209 -6.72 15.22 -0.07
N SER A 210 -7.58 14.60 -0.88
CA SER A 210 -8.43 15.27 -1.87
C SER A 210 -9.82 15.55 -1.33
N GLN A 211 -10.26 14.74 -0.39
CA GLN A 211 -11.44 14.97 0.47
C GLN A 211 -11.18 14.29 1.83
N SER A 212 -12.14 14.28 2.75
CA SER A 212 -11.92 13.81 4.12
C SER A 212 -11.27 12.42 4.20
N ASN A 213 -11.66 11.50 3.36
CA ASN A 213 -11.27 10.08 3.42
C ASN A 213 -10.65 9.52 2.12
N HIS A 214 -10.41 10.35 1.12
CA HIS A 214 -9.73 9.96 -0.09
C HIS A 214 -8.39 10.69 -0.23
N PRO A 215 -7.27 9.98 -0.33
CA PRO A 215 -5.97 10.59 -0.57
C PRO A 215 -5.91 11.31 -1.92
N ASN A 216 -5.12 12.37 -2.00
CA ASN A 216 -4.66 12.91 -3.27
C ASN A 216 -3.39 12.17 -3.74
N GLU A 217 -2.80 12.58 -4.86
CA GLU A 217 -1.59 11.96 -5.41
C GLU A 217 -0.44 11.90 -4.41
N LYS A 218 -0.25 12.93 -3.55
CA LYS A 218 0.78 12.93 -2.50
C LYS A 218 0.48 11.89 -1.42
N GLY A 219 -0.80 11.75 -1.03
CA GLY A 219 -1.22 10.74 -0.08
C GLY A 219 -1.00 9.32 -0.62
N HIS A 220 -1.37 9.08 -1.86
CA HIS A 220 -1.07 7.81 -2.55
C HIS A 220 0.44 7.53 -2.63
N ARG A 221 1.26 8.56 -2.85
CA ARG A 221 2.73 8.42 -2.87
C ARG A 221 3.32 7.97 -1.54
N VAL A 222 2.70 8.36 -0.42
CA VAL A 222 3.09 7.83 0.92
C VAL A 222 2.85 6.32 0.98
N VAL A 223 1.67 5.86 0.56
CA VAL A 223 1.33 4.43 0.53
C VAL A 223 2.28 3.67 -0.41
N THR A 224 2.51 4.22 -1.62
CA THR A 224 3.44 3.65 -2.60
C THR A 224 4.82 3.41 -2.00
N LYS A 225 5.39 4.41 -1.32
CA LYS A 225 6.72 4.28 -0.69
C LYS A 225 6.79 3.13 0.32
N LEU A 226 5.74 2.95 1.12
CA LEU A 226 5.68 1.83 2.07
C LEU A 226 5.63 0.48 1.36
N ILE A 227 4.88 0.38 0.25
CA ILE A 227 4.77 -0.85 -0.55
C ILE A 227 6.10 -1.19 -1.21
N LEU A 228 6.84 -0.20 -1.71
CA LEU A 228 8.10 -0.41 -2.43
C LEU A 228 9.19 -1.06 -1.57
N ASN A 229 9.11 -0.96 -0.24
CA ASN A 229 10.01 -1.67 0.68
C ASN A 229 9.96 -3.20 0.51
N TYR A 230 8.89 -3.76 -0.06
CA TYR A 230 8.80 -5.19 -0.38
C TYR A 230 9.50 -5.55 -1.70
N PHE A 231 9.68 -4.59 -2.60
CA PHE A 231 10.22 -4.80 -3.94
C PHE A 231 11.68 -4.40 -4.08
N PHE A 232 12.14 -3.43 -3.29
CA PHE A 232 13.46 -2.85 -3.43
C PHE A 232 14.37 -3.26 -2.27
N GLU A 233 15.63 -3.53 -2.62
CA GLU A 233 16.73 -3.54 -1.68
C GLU A 233 17.27 -2.11 -1.48
N GLU A 234 18.06 -1.89 -0.46
CA GLU A 234 18.57 -0.55 -0.09
C GLU A 234 19.25 0.17 -1.28
N ALA A 235 20.07 -0.54 -2.03
CA ALA A 235 20.75 0.03 -3.20
C ALA A 235 19.76 0.49 -4.29
N GLN A 236 18.73 -0.31 -4.55
CA GLN A 236 17.70 -0.01 -5.55
C GLN A 236 16.81 1.15 -5.08
N TRP A 237 16.53 1.22 -3.79
CA TRP A 237 15.81 2.34 -3.20
C TRP A 237 16.56 3.66 -3.37
N ASN A 238 17.87 3.66 -3.10
CA ASN A 238 18.71 4.84 -3.27
C ASN A 238 18.77 5.30 -4.74
N GLU A 239 18.90 4.37 -5.69
CA GLU A 239 18.84 4.66 -7.13
C GLU A 239 17.50 5.29 -7.54
N TYR A 240 16.39 4.70 -7.10
CA TYR A 240 15.05 5.23 -7.36
C TYR A 240 14.88 6.65 -6.82
N CYS A 241 15.30 6.91 -5.58
CA CYS A 241 15.23 8.24 -4.97
C CYS A 241 16.07 9.27 -5.72
N GLN A 242 17.27 8.92 -6.18
CA GLN A 242 18.13 9.81 -6.97
C GLN A 242 17.48 10.16 -8.32
N LYS A 243 16.88 9.19 -9.02
CA LYS A 243 16.15 9.42 -10.28
C LYS A 243 14.98 10.38 -10.09
N GLN A 244 14.18 10.19 -9.03
CA GLN A 244 13.05 11.08 -8.72
C GLN A 244 13.52 12.52 -8.45
N THR A 245 14.61 12.71 -7.72
CA THR A 245 15.19 14.03 -7.43
C THR A 245 15.64 14.73 -8.72
N MET A 246 16.33 14.02 -9.61
CA MET A 246 16.78 14.57 -10.89
C MET A 246 15.61 14.95 -11.82
N THR A 247 14.51 14.22 -11.76
CA THR A 247 13.31 14.50 -12.56
C THR A 247 12.61 15.78 -12.08
N ILE A 248 12.60 16.02 -10.77
CA ILE A 248 12.03 17.25 -10.18
C ILE A 248 12.88 18.49 -10.53
N MET A 249 14.20 18.36 -10.58
CA MET A 249 15.12 19.46 -10.91
C MET A 249 15.10 19.86 -12.40
N LYS A 250 14.54 19.00 -13.27
CA LYS A 250 14.44 19.27 -14.73
C LYS A 250 13.12 19.89 -15.16
N LYS A 251 12.14 20.01 -14.26
CA LYS A 251 10.85 20.68 -14.45
C LYS A 251 10.85 22.06 -13.80
#